data_5e3ac8bba54b1e726ef4465d8f5bec7a
#
_entry.id   5e3ac8bba54b1e726ef4465d8f5bec7a
#
_cell.length_a   1.000
_cell.length_b   1.000
_cell.length_c   1.000
_cell.angle_alpha   90.00
_cell.angle_beta   90.00
_cell.angle_gamma   90.00
#
_symmetry.space_group_name_H-M   'P 1'
#
loop_
_entity.id
_entity.type
_entity.pdbx_description
1 polymer ?
#
loop_
_entity_poly.entity_id
_entity_poly.type
_entity_poly.pdbx_seq_one_letter_code
_entity_poly.pdbx_strand_id
1 'polypeptide(L)'
;VAVLMEVQTGEVKAIVNMMKANDGNYYEMRNNAISDMMEPGSTFKTASIMVALEDGKITPETEVDTGNGIMMMYGSKMRDHNWHRGGYGKINVTRILEVSSNVGVSYLIDKHYKDNPQKYVDGLKRMSIDQPLHLQISGEGKPNIKGPKERYFAKTTLPWMSIGYETQVPPLNILTFYNAIANNGVMIRPKFVKAAVKDGEVIEEYPTEVINPKICSDRTLTQIRDILEKVVSQGLAKPAGSKQFSVAGKTGTAQVSQGTAGYKNGRVNYLVSFCGYFPADAPKYSCIVSIQKPGLPASGGLMAGSVFGKIAERVYAKNLRFDIRSAIDSTSNVIPPVKAGEMNEAFQVLNSLKVPVQKQFTSKKGQEVWGHTQAAPNAVVLQGKDGANPDLVPSVIGMGAKDAVYLLESKGLKVRLNGIGKVRNQSIPGGNRVVKGQTVTLALH
;
A
#
# COMPACT_ATOMS: atom_id res chain seq x y z
N VAL A 1 -12.21 0.29 11.58
CA VAL A 1 -11.76 -0.89 10.85
C VAL A 1 -10.63 -0.51 9.93
N ALA A 2 -9.58 -1.32 9.89
CA ALA A 2 -8.56 -1.27 8.85
C ALA A 2 -8.16 -2.70 8.47
N VAL A 3 -8.04 -2.99 7.16
CA VAL A 3 -7.60 -4.29 6.66
C VAL A 3 -6.54 -4.07 5.58
N LEU A 4 -5.42 -4.78 5.70
CA LEU A 4 -4.34 -4.83 4.72
C LEU A 4 -4.25 -6.23 4.13
N MET A 5 -4.29 -6.35 2.81
CA MET A 5 -4.27 -7.62 2.10
C MET A 5 -3.21 -7.60 1.00
N GLU A 6 -2.49 -8.70 0.84
CA GLU A 6 -1.55 -8.89 -0.27
C GLU A 6 -2.31 -9.17 -1.57
N VAL A 7 -1.94 -8.46 -2.64
CA VAL A 7 -2.73 -8.46 -3.88
C VAL A 7 -2.77 -9.84 -4.54
N GLN A 8 -1.65 -10.51 -4.68
CA GLN A 8 -1.53 -11.74 -5.47
C GLN A 8 -1.96 -13.01 -4.71
N THR A 9 -1.84 -13.00 -3.39
CA THR A 9 -2.09 -14.21 -2.57
C THR A 9 -3.42 -14.16 -1.82
N GLY A 10 -4.01 -12.97 -1.65
CA GLY A 10 -5.17 -12.75 -0.80
C GLY A 10 -4.88 -12.83 0.70
N GLU A 11 -3.61 -12.98 1.10
CA GLU A 11 -3.24 -13.05 2.50
C GLU A 11 -3.59 -11.77 3.24
N VAL A 12 -4.40 -11.85 4.27
CA VAL A 12 -4.71 -10.75 5.18
C VAL A 12 -3.54 -10.54 6.10
N LYS A 13 -2.71 -9.52 5.81
CA LYS A 13 -1.49 -9.23 6.56
C LYS A 13 -1.75 -8.51 7.88
N ALA A 14 -2.85 -7.75 7.95
CA ALA A 14 -3.30 -7.09 9.16
C ALA A 14 -4.82 -6.82 9.09
N ILE A 15 -5.48 -6.97 10.21
CA ILE A 15 -6.88 -6.61 10.40
C ILE A 15 -7.05 -6.00 11.79
N VAL A 16 -7.74 -4.86 11.87
CA VAL A 16 -7.96 -4.11 13.11
C VAL A 16 -9.41 -3.67 13.19
N ASN A 17 -10.07 -3.98 14.31
CA ASN A 17 -11.47 -3.68 14.57
C ASN A 17 -11.63 -2.99 15.92
N MET A 18 -11.32 -1.69 16.00
CA MET A 18 -11.41 -0.93 17.25
C MET A 18 -12.80 -0.37 17.45
N MET A 19 -13.40 -0.63 18.58
CA MET A 19 -14.70 -0.09 19.03
C MET A 19 -14.51 0.68 20.33
N LYS A 20 -15.15 1.87 20.42
CA LYS A 20 -15.14 2.66 21.64
C LYS A 20 -16.11 2.05 22.65
N ALA A 21 -15.61 1.69 23.82
CA ALA A 21 -16.40 1.17 24.93
C ALA A 21 -16.96 2.31 25.82
N ASN A 22 -17.79 1.93 26.79
CA ASN A 22 -18.44 2.88 27.71
C ASN A 22 -17.44 3.61 28.63
N ASP A 23 -16.28 3.03 28.89
CA ASP A 23 -15.18 3.63 29.65
C ASP A 23 -14.37 4.68 28.86
N GLY A 24 -14.72 4.87 27.57
CA GLY A 24 -14.07 5.81 26.68
C GLY A 24 -12.85 5.24 25.94
N ASN A 25 -12.38 4.06 26.29
CA ASN A 25 -11.28 3.36 25.65
C ASN A 25 -11.73 2.62 24.38
N TYR A 26 -10.74 2.18 23.57
CA TYR A 26 -10.98 1.43 22.35
C TYR A 26 -10.49 0.00 22.50
N TYR A 27 -11.34 -0.97 22.16
CA TYR A 27 -11.06 -2.40 22.23
C TYR A 27 -11.42 -3.12 20.95
N GLU A 28 -10.75 -4.22 20.65
CA GLU A 28 -11.21 -5.18 19.67
C GLU A 28 -12.26 -6.09 20.30
N MET A 29 -13.51 -5.97 19.84
CA MET A 29 -14.65 -6.70 20.41
C MET A 29 -15.32 -7.62 19.40
N ARG A 30 -15.44 -7.18 18.15
CA ARG A 30 -16.11 -7.87 17.06
C ARG A 30 -15.35 -7.62 15.77
N ASN A 31 -15.29 -8.61 14.89
CA ASN A 31 -14.69 -8.45 13.56
C ASN A 31 -15.64 -7.74 12.59
N ASN A 32 -15.74 -6.42 12.75
CA ASN A 32 -16.62 -5.58 11.94
C ASN A 32 -16.19 -5.54 10.46
N ALA A 33 -14.93 -5.84 10.15
CA ALA A 33 -14.45 -5.90 8.79
C ALA A 33 -15.16 -6.96 7.94
N ILE A 34 -15.57 -8.08 8.56
CA ILE A 34 -16.25 -9.18 7.88
C ILE A 34 -17.75 -9.25 8.14
N SER A 35 -18.23 -8.66 9.23
CA SER A 35 -19.60 -8.85 9.72
C SER A 35 -20.51 -7.65 9.54
N ASP A 36 -19.96 -6.43 9.39
CA ASP A 36 -20.77 -5.21 9.31
C ASP A 36 -21.42 -5.06 7.94
N MET A 37 -22.74 -5.27 7.93
CA MET A 37 -23.58 -5.08 6.75
C MET A 37 -23.93 -3.61 6.59
N MET A 38 -23.03 -2.85 5.97
CA MET A 38 -23.17 -1.40 5.82
C MET A 38 -23.33 -0.98 4.37
N GLU A 39 -23.97 0.16 4.18
CA GLU A 39 -24.00 0.83 2.89
C GLU A 39 -22.61 1.37 2.57
N PRO A 40 -21.92 0.86 1.52
CA PRO A 40 -20.53 1.22 1.23
C PRO A 40 -20.36 2.67 0.77
N GLY A 41 -21.46 3.32 0.36
CA GLY A 41 -21.44 4.67 -0.17
C GLY A 41 -20.55 4.81 -1.39
N SER A 42 -19.84 5.92 -1.50
CA SER A 42 -19.10 6.29 -2.71
C SER A 42 -17.96 5.35 -3.12
N THR A 43 -17.53 4.40 -2.30
CA THR A 43 -16.60 3.35 -2.74
C THR A 43 -17.27 2.41 -3.75
N PHE A 44 -18.58 2.25 -3.69
CA PHE A 44 -19.36 1.44 -4.62
C PHE A 44 -19.48 2.06 -6.03
N LYS A 45 -19.30 3.37 -6.17
CA LYS A 45 -19.32 4.06 -7.47
C LYS A 45 -18.33 3.48 -8.49
N THR A 46 -17.23 2.94 -8.01
CA THR A 46 -16.24 2.24 -8.84
C THR A 46 -16.90 1.06 -9.57
N ALA A 47 -17.64 0.21 -8.85
CA ALA A 47 -18.37 -0.91 -9.45
C ALA A 47 -19.43 -0.44 -10.44
N SER A 48 -20.18 0.61 -10.10
CA SER A 48 -21.22 1.18 -10.97
C SER A 48 -20.66 1.69 -12.29
N ILE A 49 -19.58 2.43 -12.25
CA ILE A 49 -18.91 2.93 -13.46
C ILE A 49 -18.29 1.78 -14.25
N MET A 50 -17.70 0.77 -13.59
CA MET A 50 -17.18 -0.41 -14.29
C MET A 50 -18.25 -1.17 -15.04
N VAL A 51 -19.46 -1.33 -14.49
CA VAL A 51 -20.59 -1.95 -15.22
C VAL A 51 -20.90 -1.18 -16.49
N ALA A 52 -20.98 0.15 -16.42
CA ALA A 52 -21.32 0.96 -17.58
C ALA A 52 -20.18 1.04 -18.63
N LEU A 53 -18.91 1.02 -18.20
CA LEU A 53 -17.76 0.90 -19.10
C LEU A 53 -17.72 -0.46 -19.81
N GLU A 54 -17.92 -1.55 -19.05
CA GLU A 54 -17.91 -2.92 -19.58
C GLU A 54 -19.03 -3.16 -20.60
N ASP A 55 -20.21 -2.61 -20.35
CA ASP A 55 -21.34 -2.68 -21.29
C ASP A 55 -21.20 -1.70 -22.47
N GLY A 56 -20.09 -0.94 -22.55
CA GLY A 56 -19.85 0.04 -23.62
C GLY A 56 -20.85 1.20 -23.65
N LYS A 57 -21.51 1.49 -22.53
CA LYS A 57 -22.48 2.57 -22.39
C LYS A 57 -21.84 3.94 -22.22
N ILE A 58 -20.64 3.96 -21.68
CA ILE A 58 -19.84 5.16 -21.40
C ILE A 58 -18.38 4.91 -21.72
N THR A 59 -17.62 6.00 -21.82
CA THR A 59 -16.13 6.02 -21.82
C THR A 59 -15.64 6.96 -20.72
N PRO A 60 -14.36 6.98 -20.36
CA PRO A 60 -13.79 7.94 -19.41
C PRO A 60 -14.06 9.40 -19.77
N GLU A 61 -14.19 9.70 -21.06
CA GLU A 61 -14.42 11.04 -21.64
C GLU A 61 -15.90 11.40 -21.75
N THR A 62 -16.82 10.45 -21.52
CA THR A 62 -18.27 10.73 -21.59
C THR A 62 -18.64 11.84 -20.63
N GLU A 63 -19.21 12.92 -21.14
CA GLU A 63 -19.59 14.11 -20.38
C GLU A 63 -21.00 14.02 -19.80
N VAL A 64 -21.16 14.57 -18.62
CA VAL A 64 -22.44 14.75 -17.93
C VAL A 64 -22.52 16.18 -17.41
N ASP A 65 -23.63 16.84 -17.63
CA ASP A 65 -23.93 18.09 -16.95
C ASP A 65 -24.55 17.78 -15.59
N THR A 66 -23.78 18.05 -14.52
CA THR A 66 -24.23 17.89 -13.14
C THR A 66 -24.85 19.18 -12.60
N GLY A 67 -24.90 20.24 -13.41
CA GLY A 67 -25.47 21.54 -13.10
C GLY A 67 -24.90 22.13 -11.81
N ASN A 68 -25.79 22.65 -10.98
CA ASN A 68 -25.44 23.18 -9.65
C ASN A 68 -25.26 22.10 -8.57
N GLY A 69 -25.11 20.84 -8.94
CA GLY A 69 -24.94 19.72 -8.01
C GLY A 69 -26.24 19.23 -7.37
N ILE A 70 -27.40 19.56 -7.94
CA ILE A 70 -28.71 19.03 -7.52
C ILE A 70 -29.46 18.52 -8.74
N MET A 71 -29.91 17.28 -8.67
CA MET A 71 -30.77 16.68 -9.70
C MET A 71 -31.99 16.02 -9.07
N MET A 72 -33.17 16.28 -9.63
CA MET A 72 -34.41 15.62 -9.23
C MET A 72 -34.50 14.24 -9.89
N MET A 73 -34.58 13.19 -9.08
CA MET A 73 -34.74 11.80 -9.53
C MET A 73 -35.97 11.20 -8.86
N TYR A 74 -37.03 10.96 -9.63
CA TYR A 74 -38.26 10.33 -9.15
C TYR A 74 -38.84 11.00 -7.88
N GLY A 75 -38.87 12.34 -7.87
CA GLY A 75 -39.35 13.12 -6.72
C GLY A 75 -38.39 13.33 -5.55
N SER A 76 -37.21 12.71 -5.62
CA SER A 76 -36.15 12.84 -4.61
C SER A 76 -34.96 13.65 -5.12
N LYS A 77 -34.34 14.44 -4.25
CA LYS A 77 -33.17 15.26 -4.61
C LYS A 77 -31.89 14.47 -4.46
N MET A 78 -31.23 14.15 -5.56
CA MET A 78 -29.83 13.71 -5.57
C MET A 78 -28.92 14.94 -5.45
N ARG A 79 -27.90 14.88 -4.58
CA ARG A 79 -27.02 16.04 -4.31
C ARG A 79 -25.57 15.64 -4.32
N ASP A 80 -24.75 16.48 -4.95
CA ASP A 80 -23.29 16.46 -4.79
C ASP A 80 -22.91 17.18 -3.48
N HIS A 81 -21.75 16.86 -2.94
CA HIS A 81 -21.30 17.44 -1.66
C HIS A 81 -21.05 18.96 -1.75
N ASN A 82 -20.80 19.50 -2.95
CA ASN A 82 -20.52 20.91 -3.21
C ASN A 82 -21.74 21.67 -3.79
N TRP A 83 -22.95 21.12 -3.72
CA TRP A 83 -24.16 21.76 -4.25
C TRP A 83 -24.37 23.19 -3.74
N HIS A 84 -23.97 23.47 -2.49
CA HIS A 84 -24.04 24.79 -1.87
C HIS A 84 -22.96 25.77 -2.36
N ARG A 85 -22.00 25.29 -3.16
CA ARG A 85 -20.93 26.08 -3.78
C ARG A 85 -21.06 26.14 -5.33
N GLY A 86 -22.24 25.84 -5.86
CA GLY A 86 -22.54 25.94 -7.28
C GLY A 86 -22.36 24.66 -8.12
N GLY A 87 -22.05 23.52 -7.48
CA GLY A 87 -21.90 22.23 -8.17
C GLY A 87 -20.63 22.13 -9.02
N TYR A 88 -20.63 21.20 -9.96
CA TYR A 88 -19.47 20.93 -10.85
C TYR A 88 -19.74 21.28 -12.33
N GLY A 89 -21.00 21.61 -12.70
CA GLY A 89 -21.37 21.84 -14.09
C GLY A 89 -21.15 20.62 -14.95
N LYS A 90 -20.63 20.83 -16.16
CA LYS A 90 -20.35 19.79 -17.13
C LYS A 90 -18.99 19.16 -16.87
N ILE A 91 -18.95 17.86 -16.58
CA ILE A 91 -17.74 17.09 -16.25
C ILE A 91 -17.79 15.70 -16.89
N ASN A 92 -16.62 15.12 -17.18
CA ASN A 92 -16.51 13.77 -17.74
C ASN A 92 -16.51 12.68 -16.64
N VAL A 93 -16.60 11.40 -17.05
CA VAL A 93 -16.64 10.23 -16.15
C VAL A 93 -15.40 10.17 -15.23
N THR A 94 -14.22 10.45 -15.75
CA THR A 94 -13.00 10.52 -14.94
C THR A 94 -13.19 11.54 -13.81
N ARG A 95 -13.60 12.76 -14.15
CA ARG A 95 -13.81 13.82 -13.15
C ARG A 95 -14.96 13.51 -12.20
N ILE A 96 -16.01 12.85 -12.65
CA ILE A 96 -17.12 12.37 -11.79
C ILE A 96 -16.59 11.51 -10.64
N LEU A 97 -15.66 10.58 -10.91
CA LEU A 97 -15.07 9.74 -9.85
C LEU A 97 -14.04 10.50 -9.01
N GLU A 98 -13.22 11.38 -9.60
CA GLU A 98 -12.25 12.21 -8.88
C GLU A 98 -12.91 13.08 -7.80
N VAL A 99 -14.03 13.73 -8.14
CA VAL A 99 -14.79 14.59 -7.22
C VAL A 99 -15.92 13.85 -6.53
N SER A 100 -16.06 12.55 -6.80
CA SER A 100 -17.10 11.71 -6.21
C SER A 100 -18.53 12.24 -6.39
N SER A 101 -18.87 12.76 -7.61
CA SER A 101 -20.21 13.29 -7.90
C SER A 101 -21.27 12.19 -7.75
N ASN A 102 -22.27 12.45 -6.92
CA ASN A 102 -23.45 11.60 -6.79
C ASN A 102 -24.35 11.77 -8.02
N VAL A 103 -24.56 13.03 -8.42
CA VAL A 103 -25.39 13.38 -9.57
C VAL A 103 -24.87 12.73 -10.85
N GLY A 104 -23.54 12.82 -11.08
CA GLY A 104 -22.93 12.27 -12.29
C GLY A 104 -23.10 10.76 -12.39
N VAL A 105 -22.77 10.01 -11.33
CA VAL A 105 -22.90 8.54 -11.35
C VAL A 105 -24.35 8.10 -11.43
N SER A 106 -25.21 8.66 -10.58
CA SER A 106 -26.62 8.26 -10.56
C SER A 106 -27.34 8.57 -11.88
N TYR A 107 -27.04 9.72 -12.50
CA TYR A 107 -27.59 10.07 -13.83
C TYR A 107 -27.15 9.08 -14.90
N LEU A 108 -25.87 8.72 -14.96
CA LEU A 108 -25.36 7.77 -15.96
C LEU A 108 -26.01 6.40 -15.82
N ILE A 109 -26.09 5.87 -14.59
CA ILE A 109 -26.68 4.55 -14.36
C ILE A 109 -28.19 4.57 -14.63
N ASP A 110 -28.90 5.58 -14.15
CA ASP A 110 -30.33 5.72 -14.43
C ASP A 110 -30.60 5.83 -15.94
N LYS A 111 -29.89 6.70 -16.62
CA LYS A 111 -30.03 6.91 -18.08
C LYS A 111 -29.89 5.62 -18.88
N HIS A 112 -28.95 4.76 -18.54
CA HIS A 112 -28.61 3.57 -19.32
C HIS A 112 -29.30 2.29 -18.88
N TYR A 113 -29.84 2.25 -17.65
CA TYR A 113 -30.38 1.01 -17.07
C TYR A 113 -31.80 1.12 -16.50
N LYS A 114 -32.44 2.33 -16.47
CA LYS A 114 -33.81 2.50 -15.94
C LYS A 114 -34.85 1.62 -16.58
N ASP A 115 -34.70 1.34 -17.88
CA ASP A 115 -35.65 0.52 -18.66
C ASP A 115 -35.39 -1.00 -18.46
N ASN A 116 -34.20 -1.37 -18.01
CA ASN A 116 -33.82 -2.73 -17.63
C ASN A 116 -32.82 -2.74 -16.46
N PRO A 117 -33.27 -2.47 -15.22
CA PRO A 117 -32.40 -2.44 -14.04
C PRO A 117 -31.70 -3.78 -13.76
N GLN A 118 -32.31 -4.90 -14.21
CA GLN A 118 -31.69 -6.22 -14.04
C GLN A 118 -30.32 -6.30 -14.72
N LYS A 119 -30.14 -5.66 -15.86
CA LYS A 119 -28.86 -5.65 -16.57
C LYS A 119 -27.74 -5.01 -15.74
N TYR A 120 -28.05 -3.94 -15.00
CA TYR A 120 -27.09 -3.34 -14.06
C TYR A 120 -26.74 -4.28 -12.91
N VAL A 121 -27.75 -4.91 -12.30
CA VAL A 121 -27.54 -5.89 -11.22
C VAL A 121 -26.73 -7.10 -11.72
N ASP A 122 -27.03 -7.60 -12.93
CA ASP A 122 -26.25 -8.68 -13.54
C ASP A 122 -24.79 -8.25 -13.80
N GLY A 123 -24.56 -7.00 -14.13
CA GLY A 123 -23.21 -6.42 -14.23
C GLY A 123 -22.46 -6.46 -12.90
N LEU A 124 -23.11 -6.12 -11.79
CA LEU A 124 -22.53 -6.24 -10.45
C LEU A 124 -22.24 -7.70 -10.09
N LYS A 125 -23.14 -8.62 -10.42
CA LYS A 125 -22.97 -10.06 -10.19
C LYS A 125 -21.81 -10.65 -10.98
N ARG A 126 -21.59 -10.23 -12.22
CA ARG A 126 -20.40 -10.62 -13.01
C ARG A 126 -19.09 -10.31 -12.27
N MET A 127 -19.06 -9.24 -11.49
CA MET A 127 -17.90 -8.85 -10.69
C MET A 127 -17.85 -9.56 -9.32
N SER A 128 -18.81 -10.46 -9.02
CA SER A 128 -18.92 -11.24 -7.77
C SER A 128 -18.96 -10.38 -6.48
N ILE A 129 -19.43 -9.12 -6.59
CA ILE A 129 -19.48 -8.20 -5.45
C ILE A 129 -20.64 -8.52 -4.49
N ASP A 130 -21.62 -9.28 -4.94
CA ASP A 130 -22.80 -9.75 -4.22
C ASP A 130 -22.60 -11.12 -3.53
N GLN A 131 -21.44 -11.73 -3.72
CA GLN A 131 -21.17 -13.09 -3.24
C GLN A 131 -20.53 -13.10 -1.85
N PRO A 132 -20.88 -14.07 -0.99
CA PRO A 132 -20.12 -14.34 0.22
C PRO A 132 -18.69 -14.80 -0.16
N LEU A 133 -17.72 -14.47 0.68
CA LEU A 133 -16.32 -14.81 0.44
C LEU A 133 -15.96 -16.22 0.90
N HIS A 134 -16.83 -16.88 1.70
CA HIS A 134 -16.59 -18.19 2.30
C HIS A 134 -15.26 -18.24 3.07
N LEU A 135 -15.14 -17.34 4.05
CA LEU A 135 -13.93 -17.13 4.81
C LEU A 135 -13.61 -18.34 5.71
N GLN A 136 -12.32 -18.55 5.99
CA GLN A 136 -11.82 -19.57 6.93
C GLN A 136 -12.15 -19.25 8.40
N ILE A 137 -12.72 -18.10 8.68
CA ILE A 137 -13.11 -17.62 10.02
C ILE A 137 -14.62 -17.37 10.08
N SER A 138 -15.21 -17.57 11.24
CA SER A 138 -16.65 -17.40 11.45
C SER A 138 -17.07 -15.93 11.58
N GLY A 139 -18.36 -15.66 11.33
CA GLY A 139 -18.96 -14.33 11.51
C GLY A 139 -19.05 -13.49 10.24
N GLU A 140 -18.85 -14.08 9.08
CA GLU A 140 -19.00 -13.43 7.77
C GLU A 140 -20.43 -12.97 7.53
N GLY A 141 -20.59 -11.68 7.13
CA GLY A 141 -21.83 -11.12 6.66
C GLY A 141 -22.09 -11.45 5.19
N LYS A 142 -23.33 -11.74 4.83
CA LYS A 142 -23.72 -12.03 3.45
C LYS A 142 -24.09 -10.74 2.72
N PRO A 143 -23.38 -10.34 1.64
CA PRO A 143 -23.73 -9.16 0.86
C PRO A 143 -25.18 -9.17 0.37
N ASN A 144 -25.83 -8.02 0.39
CA ASN A 144 -27.19 -7.85 -0.10
C ASN A 144 -27.23 -6.72 -1.13
N ILE A 145 -27.42 -7.10 -2.40
CA ILE A 145 -27.64 -6.19 -3.53
C ILE A 145 -29.02 -6.51 -4.09
N LYS A 146 -29.95 -5.56 -3.92
CA LYS A 146 -31.35 -5.74 -4.31
C LYS A 146 -31.51 -5.95 -5.82
N GLY A 147 -32.32 -6.91 -6.20
CA GLY A 147 -32.76 -7.11 -7.58
C GLY A 147 -34.12 -6.46 -7.90
N PRO A 148 -34.44 -6.15 -9.18
CA PRO A 148 -35.69 -5.49 -9.55
C PRO A 148 -36.95 -6.30 -9.23
N LYS A 149 -36.84 -7.61 -9.01
CA LYS A 149 -37.95 -8.49 -8.62
C LYS A 149 -38.23 -8.48 -7.12
N GLU A 150 -37.39 -7.81 -6.33
CA GLU A 150 -37.59 -7.75 -4.88
C GLU A 150 -38.66 -6.72 -4.50
N ARG A 151 -39.44 -7.02 -3.45
CA ARG A 151 -40.61 -6.28 -3.01
C ARG A 151 -40.37 -4.77 -2.82
N TYR A 152 -39.18 -4.37 -2.44
CA TYR A 152 -38.84 -2.98 -2.11
C TYR A 152 -37.94 -2.30 -3.15
N PHE A 153 -37.92 -2.81 -4.39
CA PHE A 153 -37.21 -2.15 -5.47
C PHE A 153 -38.08 -1.04 -6.08
N ALA A 154 -37.83 0.21 -5.68
CA ALA A 154 -38.52 1.39 -6.15
C ALA A 154 -37.78 2.01 -7.36
N LYS A 155 -38.41 2.97 -8.06
CA LYS A 155 -37.75 3.74 -9.13
C LYS A 155 -36.51 4.48 -8.65
N THR A 156 -36.48 4.90 -7.38
CA THR A 156 -35.32 5.53 -6.74
C THR A 156 -34.19 4.56 -6.41
N THR A 157 -34.47 3.25 -6.29
CA THR A 157 -33.46 2.26 -5.87
C THR A 157 -32.25 2.22 -6.82
N LEU A 158 -32.46 2.20 -8.12
CA LEU A 158 -31.38 2.16 -9.09
C LEU A 158 -30.38 3.34 -8.96
N PRO A 159 -30.81 4.62 -9.00
CA PRO A 159 -29.89 5.73 -8.84
C PRO A 159 -29.23 5.80 -7.45
N TRP A 160 -29.91 5.41 -6.37
CA TRP A 160 -29.32 5.37 -5.03
C TRP A 160 -28.35 4.20 -4.86
N MET A 161 -28.67 3.03 -5.39
CA MET A 161 -27.78 1.85 -5.42
C MET A 161 -26.48 2.19 -6.16
N SER A 162 -26.54 2.95 -7.25
CA SER A 162 -25.36 3.30 -8.03
C SER A 162 -24.31 4.09 -7.26
N ILE A 163 -24.70 4.75 -6.18
CA ILE A 163 -23.82 5.51 -5.30
C ILE A 163 -23.59 4.82 -3.94
N GLY A 164 -24.01 3.55 -3.84
CA GLY A 164 -23.75 2.67 -2.69
C GLY A 164 -24.72 2.82 -1.53
N TYR A 165 -25.93 3.32 -1.75
CA TYR A 165 -27.07 3.21 -0.84
C TYR A 165 -27.98 2.06 -1.24
N GLU A 166 -28.86 1.64 -0.35
CA GLU A 166 -29.77 0.49 -0.56
C GLU A 166 -29.05 -0.83 -0.92
N THR A 167 -27.75 -0.88 -0.68
CA THR A 167 -26.91 -2.10 -0.73
C THR A 167 -26.23 -2.30 0.60
N GLN A 168 -25.97 -3.53 0.95
CA GLN A 168 -25.27 -3.87 2.20
C GLN A 168 -24.11 -4.82 1.89
N VAL A 169 -22.90 -4.34 2.10
CA VAL A 169 -21.67 -5.07 1.73
C VAL A 169 -20.64 -4.91 2.83
N PRO A 170 -20.11 -6.02 3.39
CA PRO A 170 -19.05 -5.91 4.40
C PRO A 170 -17.80 -5.22 3.87
N PRO A 171 -17.03 -4.52 4.73
CA PRO A 171 -15.80 -3.84 4.31
C PRO A 171 -14.79 -4.75 3.58
N LEU A 172 -14.65 -6.01 4.03
CA LEU A 172 -13.74 -6.95 3.39
C LEU A 172 -14.17 -7.33 1.97
N ASN A 173 -15.48 -7.41 1.67
CA ASN A 173 -15.96 -7.67 0.32
C ASN A 173 -15.64 -6.49 -0.61
N ILE A 174 -15.77 -5.25 -0.13
CA ILE A 174 -15.34 -4.06 -0.87
C ILE A 174 -13.82 -4.11 -1.12
N LEU A 175 -13.02 -4.46 -0.11
CA LEU A 175 -11.58 -4.63 -0.27
C LEU A 175 -11.24 -5.71 -1.29
N THR A 176 -11.91 -6.86 -1.25
CA THR A 176 -11.70 -7.98 -2.18
C THR A 176 -11.99 -7.57 -3.63
N PHE A 177 -13.03 -6.73 -3.85
CA PHE A 177 -13.32 -6.17 -5.16
C PHE A 177 -12.20 -5.22 -5.64
N TYR A 178 -11.71 -4.32 -4.79
CA TYR A 178 -10.58 -3.44 -5.14
C TYR A 178 -9.28 -4.23 -5.33
N ASN A 179 -9.08 -5.29 -4.55
CA ASN A 179 -7.97 -6.22 -4.73
C ASN A 179 -8.01 -6.89 -6.11
N ALA A 180 -9.19 -7.27 -6.59
CA ALA A 180 -9.33 -7.85 -7.93
C ALA A 180 -8.95 -6.84 -9.03
N ILE A 181 -9.31 -5.55 -8.88
CA ILE A 181 -8.85 -4.48 -9.78
C ILE A 181 -7.31 -4.40 -9.77
N ALA A 182 -6.70 -4.44 -8.59
CA ALA A 182 -5.24 -4.44 -8.41
C ALA A 182 -4.59 -5.71 -9.00
N ASN A 183 -5.26 -6.85 -8.92
CA ASN A 183 -4.79 -8.18 -9.33
C ASN A 183 -5.20 -8.56 -10.76
N ASN A 184 -5.07 -7.63 -11.70
CA ASN A 184 -5.36 -7.84 -13.12
C ASN A 184 -6.75 -8.42 -13.43
N GLY A 185 -7.74 -8.06 -12.60
CA GLY A 185 -9.12 -8.52 -12.75
C GLY A 185 -9.41 -9.89 -12.12
N VAL A 186 -8.42 -10.53 -11.52
CA VAL A 186 -8.59 -11.82 -10.84
C VAL A 186 -8.99 -11.60 -9.39
N MET A 187 -10.21 -11.98 -9.03
CA MET A 187 -10.67 -11.92 -7.64
C MET A 187 -10.28 -13.18 -6.89
N ILE A 188 -9.51 -13.02 -5.83
CA ILE A 188 -9.06 -14.10 -4.95
C ILE A 188 -9.69 -14.00 -3.57
N ARG A 189 -9.85 -15.15 -2.92
CA ARG A 189 -10.41 -15.25 -1.58
C ARG A 189 -9.44 -14.67 -0.55
N PRO A 190 -9.89 -13.78 0.35
CA PRO A 190 -9.08 -13.37 1.49
C PRO A 190 -8.67 -14.58 2.35
N LYS A 191 -7.38 -14.70 2.63
CA LYS A 191 -6.79 -15.85 3.32
C LYS A 191 -6.28 -15.42 4.70
N PHE A 192 -6.81 -16.04 5.75
CA PHE A 192 -6.45 -15.80 7.15
C PHE A 192 -5.48 -16.84 7.70
N VAL A 193 -5.52 -18.06 7.16
CA VAL A 193 -4.66 -19.16 7.54
C VAL A 193 -3.83 -19.56 6.32
N LYS A 194 -2.51 -19.57 6.49
CA LYS A 194 -1.56 -19.96 5.44
C LYS A 194 -1.24 -21.44 5.47
N ALA A 195 -0.98 -21.97 6.67
CA ALA A 195 -0.63 -23.36 6.89
C ALA A 195 -1.00 -23.80 8.30
N ALA A 196 -1.24 -25.10 8.48
CA ALA A 196 -1.25 -25.77 9.78
C ALA A 196 0.13 -26.38 10.03
N VAL A 197 0.67 -26.16 11.24
CA VAL A 197 2.01 -26.61 11.63
C VAL A 197 1.88 -27.49 12.88
N LYS A 198 2.55 -28.65 12.89
CA LYS A 198 2.67 -29.53 14.06
C LYS A 198 4.15 -29.87 14.25
N ASP A 199 4.66 -29.68 15.45
CA ASP A 199 6.05 -30.00 15.85
C ASP A 199 7.12 -29.34 14.94
N GLY A 200 6.79 -28.14 14.36
CA GLY A 200 7.65 -27.40 13.45
C GLY A 200 7.56 -27.82 11.98
N GLU A 201 6.81 -28.85 11.66
CA GLU A 201 6.56 -29.31 10.29
C GLU A 201 5.19 -28.83 9.79
N VAL A 202 5.15 -28.39 8.52
CA VAL A 202 3.90 -28.00 7.86
C VAL A 202 3.15 -29.29 7.50
N ILE A 203 1.96 -29.47 8.12
CA ILE A 203 1.09 -30.63 7.86
C ILE A 203 0.02 -30.35 6.81
N GLU A 204 -0.32 -29.08 6.59
CA GLU A 204 -1.31 -28.67 5.59
C GLU A 204 -1.01 -27.22 5.14
N GLU A 205 -1.01 -26.98 3.83
CA GLU A 205 -0.94 -25.65 3.26
C GLU A 205 -2.26 -25.25 2.60
N TYR A 206 -2.69 -24.01 2.81
CA TYR A 206 -3.90 -23.47 2.20
C TYR A 206 -3.51 -22.63 0.97
N PRO A 207 -3.80 -23.11 -0.26
CA PRO A 207 -3.45 -22.41 -1.48
C PRO A 207 -4.25 -21.11 -1.65
N THR A 208 -3.85 -20.28 -2.60
CA THR A 208 -4.64 -19.13 -3.04
C THR A 208 -5.83 -19.63 -3.86
N GLU A 209 -7.03 -19.20 -3.48
CA GLU A 209 -8.28 -19.61 -4.14
C GLU A 209 -8.84 -18.47 -4.98
N VAL A 210 -9.16 -18.75 -6.25
CA VAL A 210 -9.77 -17.80 -7.17
C VAL A 210 -11.28 -17.85 -7.04
N ILE A 211 -11.91 -16.72 -6.69
CA ILE A 211 -13.38 -16.56 -6.65
C ILE A 211 -13.91 -16.28 -8.05
N ASN A 212 -13.24 -15.36 -8.77
CA ASN A 212 -13.62 -14.97 -10.12
C ASN A 212 -12.35 -14.74 -10.95
N PRO A 213 -12.14 -15.50 -12.02
CA PRO A 213 -10.93 -15.38 -12.82
C PRO A 213 -10.86 -14.09 -13.65
N LYS A 214 -12.01 -13.42 -13.87
CA LYS A 214 -12.03 -12.18 -14.66
C LYS A 214 -13.27 -11.36 -14.36
N ILE A 215 -13.14 -10.32 -13.51
CA ILE A 215 -14.27 -9.45 -13.13
C ILE A 215 -14.72 -8.49 -14.25
N CYS A 216 -13.86 -8.19 -15.21
CA CYS A 216 -14.14 -7.31 -16.36
C CYS A 216 -13.12 -7.54 -17.48
N SER A 217 -13.35 -6.94 -18.65
CA SER A 217 -12.40 -6.92 -19.76
C SER A 217 -11.13 -6.12 -19.41
N ASP A 218 -10.02 -6.40 -20.10
CA ASP A 218 -8.75 -5.69 -19.92
C ASP A 218 -8.87 -4.20 -20.26
N ARG A 219 -9.76 -3.86 -21.20
CA ARG A 219 -10.11 -2.47 -21.53
C ARG A 219 -10.72 -1.75 -20.34
N THR A 220 -11.75 -2.31 -19.74
CA THR A 220 -12.42 -1.73 -18.55
C THR A 220 -11.46 -1.64 -17.40
N LEU A 221 -10.65 -2.67 -17.21
CA LEU A 221 -9.64 -2.71 -16.13
C LEU A 221 -8.61 -1.57 -16.28
N THR A 222 -8.08 -1.37 -17.47
CA THR A 222 -7.12 -0.28 -17.75
C THR A 222 -7.75 1.08 -17.48
N GLN A 223 -8.97 1.30 -17.96
CA GLN A 223 -9.69 2.56 -17.76
C GLN A 223 -9.97 2.85 -16.29
N ILE A 224 -10.44 1.86 -15.55
CA ILE A 224 -10.76 2.10 -14.13
C ILE A 224 -9.52 2.30 -13.25
N ARG A 225 -8.41 1.62 -13.55
CA ARG A 225 -7.12 1.83 -12.86
C ARG A 225 -6.61 3.25 -13.03
N ASP A 226 -6.60 3.76 -14.26
CA ASP A 226 -6.22 5.15 -14.57
C ASP A 226 -7.12 6.15 -13.82
N ILE A 227 -8.43 5.93 -13.80
CA ILE A 227 -9.37 6.78 -13.07
C ILE A 227 -9.09 6.74 -11.55
N LEU A 228 -8.88 5.55 -10.97
CA LEU A 228 -8.65 5.42 -9.52
C LEU A 228 -7.31 6.04 -9.08
N GLU A 229 -6.30 6.03 -9.92
CA GLU A 229 -5.06 6.76 -9.66
C GLU A 229 -5.28 8.28 -9.69
N LYS A 230 -6.05 8.78 -10.67
CA LYS A 230 -6.44 10.20 -10.77
C LYS A 230 -7.31 10.65 -9.58
N VAL A 231 -8.16 9.79 -9.03
CA VAL A 231 -8.91 10.08 -7.80
C VAL A 231 -7.97 10.45 -6.65
N VAL A 232 -6.80 9.82 -6.56
CA VAL A 232 -5.79 10.10 -5.53
C VAL A 232 -4.89 11.28 -5.93
N SER A 233 -4.38 11.29 -7.15
CA SER A 233 -3.42 12.33 -7.58
C SER A 233 -4.07 13.70 -7.82
N GLN A 234 -5.31 13.75 -8.32
CA GLN A 234 -6.00 14.98 -8.73
C GLN A 234 -7.31 15.24 -7.98
N GLY A 235 -7.92 14.18 -7.41
CA GLY A 235 -9.25 14.21 -6.80
C GLY A 235 -9.28 14.46 -5.29
N LEU A 236 -10.39 14.02 -4.68
CA LEU A 236 -10.66 14.20 -3.24
C LEU A 236 -9.84 13.27 -2.33
N ALA A 237 -9.11 12.32 -2.90
CA ALA A 237 -8.34 11.34 -2.16
C ALA A 237 -6.85 11.69 -2.00
N LYS A 238 -6.42 12.91 -2.33
CA LYS A 238 -5.03 13.36 -2.15
C LYS A 238 -4.40 13.02 -0.80
N PRO A 239 -5.13 13.05 0.34
CA PRO A 239 -4.56 12.68 1.64
C PRO A 239 -4.16 11.20 1.77
N ALA A 240 -4.63 10.32 0.87
CA ALA A 240 -4.21 8.91 0.82
C ALA A 240 -2.95 8.69 -0.03
N GLY A 241 -2.51 9.70 -0.79
CA GLY A 241 -1.34 9.63 -1.67
C GLY A 241 -0.03 9.65 -0.92
N SER A 242 1.04 9.24 -1.59
CA SER A 242 2.42 9.32 -1.14
C SER A 242 3.28 10.07 -2.16
N LYS A 243 4.41 10.63 -1.70
CA LYS A 243 5.44 11.21 -2.57
C LYS A 243 6.42 10.16 -3.10
N GLN A 244 6.39 8.94 -2.57
CA GLN A 244 7.36 7.88 -2.86
C GLN A 244 6.85 6.84 -3.86
N PHE A 245 5.53 6.69 -3.98
CA PHE A 245 4.87 5.73 -4.86
C PHE A 245 3.47 6.20 -5.22
N SER A 246 2.94 5.70 -6.33
CA SER A 246 1.56 5.95 -6.76
C SER A 246 0.55 5.16 -5.91
N VAL A 247 -0.61 5.75 -5.70
CA VAL A 247 -1.74 5.13 -4.98
C VAL A 247 -2.99 5.25 -5.84
N ALA A 248 -3.76 4.18 -5.95
CA ALA A 248 -5.06 4.18 -6.58
C ALA A 248 -6.15 3.79 -5.58
N GLY A 249 -7.30 4.45 -5.64
CA GLY A 249 -8.39 4.13 -4.72
C GLY A 249 -9.53 5.13 -4.77
N LYS A 250 -10.50 4.93 -3.87
CA LYS A 250 -11.73 5.73 -3.80
C LYS A 250 -12.12 6.05 -2.36
N THR A 251 -12.52 7.28 -2.14
CA THR A 251 -13.13 7.74 -0.88
C THR A 251 -14.59 7.34 -0.79
N GLY A 252 -15.05 7.04 0.42
CA GLY A 252 -16.45 6.90 0.78
C GLY A 252 -16.84 7.90 1.87
N THR A 253 -18.05 8.45 1.75
CA THR A 253 -18.71 9.21 2.81
C THR A 253 -20.20 8.91 2.65
N ALA A 254 -20.73 8.06 3.52
CA ALA A 254 -22.14 7.68 3.51
C ALA A 254 -22.82 8.10 4.81
N GLN A 255 -24.09 8.49 4.73
CA GLN A 255 -24.94 8.62 5.90
C GLN A 255 -25.33 7.22 6.37
N VAL A 256 -25.28 6.99 7.68
CA VAL A 256 -25.65 5.71 8.27
C VAL A 256 -27.14 5.76 8.67
N SER A 257 -27.90 4.81 8.14
CA SER A 257 -29.30 4.62 8.52
C SER A 257 -29.39 4.21 10.01
N GLN A 258 -30.37 4.78 10.70
CA GLN A 258 -30.65 4.50 12.13
C GLN A 258 -31.83 3.53 12.27
N GLY A 259 -31.83 2.47 11.47
CA GLY A 259 -32.92 1.49 11.45
C GLY A 259 -34.24 2.06 10.94
N THR A 260 -35.35 1.83 11.62
CA THR A 260 -36.68 2.33 11.23
C THR A 260 -36.79 3.84 11.19
N ALA A 261 -35.88 4.56 11.86
CA ALA A 261 -35.83 6.02 11.86
C ALA A 261 -35.16 6.63 10.61
N GLY A 262 -34.53 5.78 9.74
CA GLY A 262 -33.88 6.21 8.52
C GLY A 262 -32.67 7.12 8.75
N TYR A 263 -32.44 8.09 7.86
CA TYR A 263 -31.26 8.99 7.88
C TYR A 263 -31.50 10.32 8.63
N LYS A 264 -32.74 10.65 9.01
CA LYS A 264 -33.13 12.00 9.45
C LYS A 264 -33.45 12.13 10.94
N ASN A 265 -33.27 11.10 11.74
CA ASN A 265 -33.61 11.15 13.14
C ASN A 265 -32.51 11.77 14.00
N GLY A 266 -32.60 13.04 14.30
CA GLY A 266 -31.62 13.74 15.15
C GLY A 266 -30.28 14.01 14.49
N ARG A 267 -29.18 13.55 15.11
CA ARG A 267 -27.82 13.75 14.65
C ARG A 267 -27.49 12.78 13.52
N VAL A 268 -27.13 13.31 12.34
CA VAL A 268 -26.68 12.47 11.21
C VAL A 268 -25.38 11.78 11.57
N ASN A 269 -25.37 10.46 11.49
CA ASN A 269 -24.17 9.65 11.62
C ASN A 269 -23.58 9.38 10.24
N TYR A 270 -22.26 9.38 10.15
CA TYR A 270 -21.53 9.09 8.92
C TYR A 270 -20.66 7.85 9.05
N LEU A 271 -20.50 7.16 7.93
CA LEU A 271 -19.44 6.21 7.67
C LEU A 271 -18.48 6.87 6.68
N VAL A 272 -17.23 7.07 7.06
CA VAL A 272 -16.19 7.51 6.14
C VAL A 272 -15.25 6.37 5.85
N SER A 273 -14.84 6.23 4.60
CA SER A 273 -13.96 5.15 4.18
C SER A 273 -12.99 5.58 3.08
N PHE A 274 -11.93 4.83 2.95
CA PHE A 274 -11.06 4.81 1.78
C PHE A 274 -10.68 3.36 1.49
N CYS A 275 -10.84 2.95 0.23
CA CYS A 275 -10.43 1.64 -0.26
C CYS A 275 -9.54 1.82 -1.49
N GLY A 276 -8.40 1.13 -1.52
CA GLY A 276 -7.44 1.29 -2.61
C GLY A 276 -6.28 0.31 -2.53
N TYR A 277 -5.28 0.52 -3.37
CA TYR A 277 -4.10 -0.33 -3.48
C TYR A 277 -2.84 0.48 -3.80
N PHE A 278 -1.70 -0.11 -3.50
CA PHE A 278 -0.39 0.51 -3.70
C PHE A 278 0.74 -0.53 -3.87
N PRO A 279 1.84 -0.16 -4.60
CA PRO A 279 1.91 0.93 -5.56
C PRO A 279 0.85 0.77 -6.66
N ALA A 280 0.37 1.85 -7.32
CA ALA A 280 -0.70 1.74 -8.31
C ALA A 280 -0.23 1.11 -9.63
N ASP A 281 1.02 1.37 -10.01
CA ASP A 281 1.70 0.86 -11.20
C ASP A 281 2.07 -0.63 -11.10
N ALA A 282 2.45 -1.09 -9.91
CA ALA A 282 2.82 -2.49 -9.62
C ALA A 282 2.19 -2.95 -8.29
N PRO A 283 0.87 -3.20 -8.24
CA PRO A 283 0.15 -3.41 -7.00
C PRO A 283 0.67 -4.61 -6.19
N LYS A 284 1.03 -4.36 -4.95
CA LYS A 284 1.47 -5.37 -3.98
C LYS A 284 0.50 -5.56 -2.83
N TYR A 285 -0.10 -4.46 -2.37
CA TYR A 285 -1.05 -4.47 -1.26
C TYR A 285 -2.30 -3.68 -1.61
N SER A 286 -3.44 -4.17 -1.16
CA SER A 286 -4.70 -3.47 -1.09
C SER A 286 -5.07 -3.21 0.37
N CYS A 287 -5.76 -2.09 0.63
CA CYS A 287 -6.15 -1.73 1.98
C CYS A 287 -7.50 -1.00 1.99
N ILE A 288 -8.30 -1.27 3.01
CA ILE A 288 -9.50 -0.49 3.33
C ILE A 288 -9.38 0.08 4.74
N VAL A 289 -9.77 1.34 4.88
CA VAL A 289 -9.96 2.00 6.17
C VAL A 289 -11.39 2.49 6.23
N SER A 290 -12.11 2.17 7.31
CA SER A 290 -13.51 2.53 7.51
C SER A 290 -13.72 3.01 8.95
N ILE A 291 -14.30 4.20 9.11
CA ILE A 291 -14.50 4.86 10.40
C ILE A 291 -15.98 5.24 10.53
N GLN A 292 -16.67 4.67 11.51
CA GLN A 292 -18.05 5.00 11.83
C GLN A 292 -18.10 6.17 12.83
N LYS A 293 -19.08 7.04 12.65
CA LYS A 293 -19.34 8.19 13.55
C LYS A 293 -18.07 9.02 13.82
N PRO A 294 -17.34 9.46 12.76
CA PRO A 294 -16.03 10.09 12.92
C PRO A 294 -16.09 11.51 13.54
N GLY A 295 -17.28 12.04 13.74
CA GLY A 295 -17.49 13.46 14.03
C GLY A 295 -17.69 14.30 12.77
N LEU A 296 -17.75 15.62 12.92
CA LEU A 296 -17.94 16.57 11.83
C LEU A 296 -16.78 17.57 11.75
N PRO A 297 -16.39 17.99 10.55
CA PRO A 297 -16.91 17.59 9.23
C PRO A 297 -16.42 16.20 8.82
N ALA A 298 -17.37 15.34 8.39
CA ALA A 298 -17.06 13.98 7.97
C ALA A 298 -16.42 13.98 6.55
N SER A 299 -15.24 13.40 6.40
CA SER A 299 -14.52 13.33 5.13
C SER A 299 -13.75 12.02 4.97
N GLY A 300 -14.14 11.23 3.97
CA GLY A 300 -13.43 9.98 3.63
C GLY A 300 -11.96 10.22 3.28
N GLY A 301 -11.65 11.27 2.52
CA GLY A 301 -10.28 11.61 2.14
C GLY A 301 -9.44 12.05 3.32
N LEU A 302 -9.91 13.03 4.11
CA LEU A 302 -9.14 13.61 5.22
C LEU A 302 -8.99 12.65 6.40
N MET A 303 -9.98 11.79 6.66
CA MET A 303 -9.95 10.89 7.82
C MET A 303 -9.45 9.49 7.43
N ALA A 304 -10.21 8.73 6.67
CA ALA A 304 -9.84 7.37 6.28
C ALA A 304 -8.66 7.36 5.30
N GLY A 305 -8.61 8.28 4.33
CA GLY A 305 -7.51 8.40 3.39
C GLY A 305 -6.17 8.71 4.05
N SER A 306 -6.14 9.61 5.03
CA SER A 306 -4.90 9.91 5.78
C SER A 306 -4.39 8.73 6.58
N VAL A 307 -5.28 7.90 7.14
CA VAL A 307 -4.89 6.66 7.84
C VAL A 307 -4.34 5.65 6.84
N PHE A 308 -5.02 5.48 5.70
CA PHE A 308 -4.53 4.63 4.61
C PHE A 308 -3.13 5.05 4.15
N GLY A 309 -2.91 6.34 3.88
CA GLY A 309 -1.61 6.86 3.45
C GLY A 309 -0.49 6.53 4.45
N LYS A 310 -0.72 6.72 5.75
CA LYS A 310 0.24 6.35 6.80
C LYS A 310 0.52 4.84 6.86
N ILE A 311 -0.51 3.99 6.65
CA ILE A 311 -0.33 2.53 6.57
C ILE A 311 0.51 2.20 5.34
N ALA A 312 0.16 2.75 4.17
CA ALA A 312 0.83 2.49 2.91
C ALA A 312 2.31 2.91 2.96
N GLU A 313 2.63 4.09 3.48
CA GLU A 313 4.01 4.57 3.65
C GLU A 313 4.81 3.66 4.58
N ARG A 314 4.23 3.22 5.69
CA ARG A 314 4.90 2.30 6.64
C ARG A 314 5.18 0.93 6.04
N VAL A 315 4.20 0.38 5.31
CA VAL A 315 4.34 -0.91 4.62
C VAL A 315 5.37 -0.80 3.51
N TYR A 316 5.33 0.27 2.71
CA TYR A 316 6.29 0.54 1.65
C TYR A 316 7.71 0.64 2.21
N ALA A 317 7.91 1.43 3.26
CA ALA A 317 9.21 1.59 3.90
C ALA A 317 9.79 0.29 4.45
N LYS A 318 8.93 -0.60 4.98
CA LYS A 318 9.36 -1.86 5.62
C LYS A 318 9.58 -2.99 4.63
N ASN A 319 8.67 -3.14 3.65
CA ASN A 319 8.60 -4.35 2.82
C ASN A 319 8.96 -4.12 1.35
N LEU A 320 8.72 -2.93 0.80
CA LEU A 320 8.85 -2.67 -0.63
C LEU A 320 10.14 -1.94 -1.00
N ARG A 321 10.80 -1.25 -0.08
CA ARG A 321 12.12 -0.64 -0.34
C ARG A 321 13.20 -1.68 -0.71
N PHE A 322 13.02 -2.92 -0.29
CA PHE A 322 13.96 -4.01 -0.62
C PHE A 322 13.66 -4.67 -1.97
N ASP A 323 12.44 -4.51 -2.53
CA ASP A 323 12.04 -5.03 -3.84
C ASP A 323 12.40 -4.10 -5.02
N ILE A 324 12.96 -2.93 -4.79
CA ILE A 324 13.43 -2.00 -5.84
C ILE A 324 14.62 -2.58 -6.65
N ARG A 325 14.95 -3.86 -6.44
CA ARG A 325 16.00 -4.55 -7.22
C ARG A 325 15.64 -4.90 -8.66
N SER A 326 14.38 -4.72 -9.10
CA SER A 326 13.99 -5.11 -10.46
C SER A 326 13.68 -3.95 -11.41
N ALA A 327 13.74 -2.70 -10.96
CA ALA A 327 13.44 -1.51 -11.79
C ALA A 327 14.52 -0.42 -11.70
N ILE A 328 15.71 -0.73 -11.21
CA ILE A 328 16.86 0.16 -11.45
C ILE A 328 17.33 -0.17 -12.84
N ASP A 329 16.88 0.62 -13.79
CA ASP A 329 17.49 0.77 -15.08
C ASP A 329 19.02 0.83 -14.91
N SER A 330 19.77 0.05 -15.68
CA SER A 330 21.19 -0.26 -15.55
C SER A 330 22.14 0.95 -15.76
N THR A 331 21.76 2.17 -15.45
CA THR A 331 22.50 3.38 -15.81
C THR A 331 23.04 4.22 -14.65
N SER A 332 22.85 3.84 -13.40
CA SER A 332 23.61 4.46 -12.31
C SER A 332 24.00 3.42 -11.25
N ASN A 333 25.13 2.75 -11.48
CA ASN A 333 25.81 2.01 -10.43
C ASN A 333 26.30 3.01 -9.38
N VAL A 334 25.48 3.24 -8.33
CA VAL A 334 25.94 3.96 -7.14
C VAL A 334 26.92 3.04 -6.42
N ILE A 335 28.20 3.26 -6.64
CA ILE A 335 29.25 2.53 -5.96
C ILE A 335 29.21 2.92 -4.46
N PRO A 336 28.94 1.99 -3.54
CA PRO A 336 28.87 2.33 -2.13
C PRO A 336 30.24 2.68 -1.57
N PRO A 337 30.33 3.61 -0.60
CA PRO A 337 31.56 3.81 0.15
C PRO A 337 31.85 2.59 1.03
N VAL A 338 32.98 1.96 0.84
CA VAL A 338 33.43 0.78 1.58
C VAL A 338 34.50 1.22 2.58
N LYS A 339 34.52 0.61 3.76
CA LYS A 339 35.56 0.86 4.77
C LYS A 339 36.87 0.16 4.39
N ALA A 340 37.98 0.75 4.77
CA ALA A 340 39.28 0.07 4.76
C ALA A 340 39.23 -1.12 5.74
N GLY A 341 40.01 -2.18 5.46
CA GLY A 341 39.99 -3.39 6.28
C GLY A 341 40.78 -4.54 5.64
N GLU A 342 40.35 -5.78 5.85
CA GLU A 342 40.89 -6.96 5.19
C GLU A 342 40.31 -7.09 3.76
N MET A 343 41.18 -7.10 2.77
CA MET A 343 40.82 -6.96 1.35
C MET A 343 40.23 -8.23 0.72
N ASN A 344 40.58 -9.41 1.21
CA ASN A 344 40.00 -10.66 0.69
C ASN A 344 38.55 -10.81 1.19
N GLU A 345 38.28 -10.49 2.45
CA GLU A 345 36.91 -10.51 2.99
C GLU A 345 36.05 -9.44 2.32
N ALA A 346 36.58 -8.22 2.17
CA ALA A 346 35.88 -7.15 1.43
C ALA A 346 35.53 -7.58 0.01
N PHE A 347 36.46 -8.26 -0.70
CA PHE A 347 36.21 -8.78 -2.03
C PHE A 347 35.09 -9.84 -2.05
N GLN A 348 35.09 -10.78 -1.11
CA GLN A 348 34.08 -11.83 -1.01
C GLN A 348 32.68 -11.21 -0.79
N VAL A 349 32.57 -10.27 0.14
CA VAL A 349 31.31 -9.58 0.45
C VAL A 349 30.81 -8.79 -0.75
N LEU A 350 31.65 -7.97 -1.36
CA LEU A 350 31.27 -7.15 -2.51
C LEU A 350 30.88 -8.01 -3.72
N ASN A 351 31.59 -9.12 -3.94
CA ASN A 351 31.29 -10.06 -5.02
C ASN A 351 29.94 -10.78 -4.77
N SER A 352 29.65 -11.19 -3.52
CA SER A 352 28.36 -11.79 -3.16
C SER A 352 27.20 -10.80 -3.33
N LEU A 353 27.45 -9.50 -3.11
CA LEU A 353 26.50 -8.42 -3.32
C LEU A 353 26.44 -7.96 -4.80
N LYS A 354 27.20 -8.59 -5.71
CA LYS A 354 27.30 -8.23 -7.14
C LYS A 354 27.74 -6.77 -7.37
N VAL A 355 28.50 -6.20 -6.44
CA VAL A 355 29.13 -4.88 -6.61
C VAL A 355 30.39 -5.05 -7.45
N PRO A 356 30.58 -4.29 -8.55
CA PRO A 356 31.79 -4.37 -9.36
C PRO A 356 33.04 -4.02 -8.54
N VAL A 357 34.06 -4.84 -8.62
CA VAL A 357 35.32 -4.67 -7.87
C VAL A 357 36.53 -4.71 -8.79
N GLN A 358 37.46 -3.78 -8.58
CA GLN A 358 38.80 -3.79 -9.17
C GLN A 358 39.81 -4.16 -8.08
N LYS A 359 40.44 -5.35 -8.23
CA LYS A 359 41.52 -5.81 -7.33
C LYS A 359 42.83 -5.16 -7.70
N GLN A 360 43.49 -4.47 -6.78
CA GLN A 360 44.85 -3.95 -6.90
C GLN A 360 45.72 -4.54 -5.78
N PHE A 361 45.62 -5.85 -5.59
CA PHE A 361 46.46 -6.61 -4.68
C PHE A 361 46.49 -8.09 -5.10
N THR A 362 47.54 -8.80 -4.68
CA THR A 362 47.67 -10.26 -4.81
C THR A 362 47.68 -10.87 -3.42
N SER A 363 47.06 -12.04 -3.26
CA SER A 363 47.07 -12.78 -1.99
C SER A 363 47.30 -14.27 -2.25
N LYS A 364 48.09 -14.92 -1.40
CA LYS A 364 48.18 -16.38 -1.34
C LYS A 364 47.00 -16.91 -0.51
N LYS A 365 46.61 -18.16 -0.72
CA LYS A 365 45.54 -18.82 0.02
C LYS A 365 45.82 -18.76 1.52
N GLY A 366 44.89 -18.14 2.30
CA GLY A 366 45.02 -17.99 3.76
C GLY A 366 45.88 -16.82 4.22
N GLN A 367 46.36 -15.95 3.30
CA GLN A 367 47.10 -14.75 3.65
C GLN A 367 46.12 -13.55 3.84
N GLU A 368 46.15 -12.91 4.99
CA GLU A 368 45.44 -11.62 5.23
C GLU A 368 46.14 -10.49 4.48
N VAL A 369 45.35 -9.71 3.73
CA VAL A 369 45.83 -8.52 3.01
C VAL A 369 45.05 -7.30 3.51
N TRP A 370 45.70 -6.50 4.34
CA TRP A 370 45.12 -5.27 4.84
C TRP A 370 45.32 -4.10 3.86
N GLY A 371 44.29 -3.25 3.72
CA GLY A 371 44.37 -2.23 2.71
C GLY A 371 43.28 -1.14 2.81
N HIS A 372 43.22 -0.36 1.76
CA HIS A 372 42.28 0.74 1.60
C HIS A 372 41.31 0.48 0.45
N THR A 373 40.16 1.14 0.52
CA THR A 373 39.15 1.09 -0.52
C THR A 373 38.96 2.49 -1.10
N GLN A 374 38.68 2.55 -2.40
CA GLN A 374 38.34 3.77 -3.10
C GLN A 374 37.13 3.55 -3.99
N ALA A 375 36.14 4.44 -3.92
CA ALA A 375 35.04 4.43 -4.88
C ALA A 375 35.52 5.03 -6.21
N ALA A 376 35.36 4.26 -7.29
CA ALA A 376 35.55 4.72 -8.66
C ALA A 376 34.18 4.80 -9.37
N PRO A 377 34.03 5.45 -10.53
CA PRO A 377 32.72 5.66 -11.17
C PRO A 377 31.91 4.37 -11.40
N ASN A 378 32.58 3.23 -11.66
CA ASN A 378 31.92 1.97 -12.01
C ASN A 378 32.34 0.79 -11.15
N ALA A 379 33.17 0.94 -10.12
CA ALA A 379 33.65 -0.15 -9.28
C ALA A 379 34.21 0.34 -7.94
N VAL A 380 34.26 -0.56 -6.95
CA VAL A 380 35.08 -0.37 -5.75
C VAL A 380 36.49 -0.84 -6.05
N VAL A 381 37.48 0.03 -5.88
CA VAL A 381 38.90 -0.34 -6.00
C VAL A 381 39.38 -0.81 -4.62
N LEU A 382 39.88 -2.05 -4.56
CA LEU A 382 40.49 -2.62 -3.38
C LEU A 382 42.01 -2.58 -3.53
N GLN A 383 42.65 -1.74 -2.72
CA GLN A 383 44.11 -1.54 -2.74
C GLN A 383 44.73 -2.21 -1.50
N GLY A 384 45.37 -3.34 -1.67
CA GLY A 384 46.14 -3.97 -0.63
C GLY A 384 47.48 -3.25 -0.42
N LYS A 385 47.88 -3.15 0.85
CA LYS A 385 49.27 -2.76 1.17
C LYS A 385 50.10 -4.02 1.28
N ASP A 386 50.96 -4.21 0.31
CA ASP A 386 51.91 -5.31 0.35
C ASP A 386 52.89 -5.15 1.51
N GLY A 387 53.08 -6.26 2.26
CA GLY A 387 54.18 -6.47 3.22
C GLY A 387 54.25 -5.40 4.35
N ALA A 388 53.25 -5.37 5.21
CA ALA A 388 53.40 -4.60 6.49
C ALA A 388 54.63 -5.13 7.24
N ASN A 389 55.72 -4.38 7.24
CA ASN A 389 56.88 -4.68 8.08
C ASN A 389 56.38 -4.92 9.53
N PRO A 390 56.68 -6.13 10.09
CA PRO A 390 56.19 -6.48 11.44
C PRO A 390 56.61 -5.49 12.53
N ASP A 391 57.68 -4.75 12.28
CA ASP A 391 58.25 -3.80 13.27
C ASP A 391 57.69 -2.39 13.15
N LEU A 392 56.76 -2.15 12.23
CA LEU A 392 56.15 -0.83 12.02
C LEU A 392 54.68 -0.78 12.42
N VAL A 393 54.27 0.35 13.01
CA VAL A 393 52.85 0.64 13.32
C VAL A 393 52.05 0.73 12.01
N PRO A 394 51.00 -0.06 11.87
CA PRO A 394 50.15 0.05 10.67
C PRO A 394 49.29 1.32 10.67
N SER A 395 49.02 1.87 9.50
CA SER A 395 48.00 2.93 9.36
C SER A 395 46.61 2.28 9.30
N VAL A 396 45.76 2.62 10.26
CA VAL A 396 44.38 2.13 10.37
C VAL A 396 43.33 3.20 10.02
N ILE A 397 43.77 4.30 9.42
CA ILE A 397 42.88 5.36 8.96
C ILE A 397 41.87 4.81 7.95
N GLY A 398 40.59 5.13 8.12
CA GLY A 398 39.48 4.65 7.28
C GLY A 398 38.91 3.28 7.65
N MET A 399 39.55 2.55 8.57
CA MET A 399 39.09 1.23 9.04
C MET A 399 37.94 1.36 10.05
N GLY A 400 37.14 0.31 10.18
CA GLY A 400 36.22 0.14 11.30
C GLY A 400 36.95 -0.04 12.63
N ALA A 401 36.32 0.29 13.75
CA ALA A 401 36.93 0.16 15.05
C ALA A 401 37.48 -1.26 15.33
N LYS A 402 36.70 -2.30 15.00
CA LYS A 402 37.07 -3.71 15.24
C LYS A 402 38.34 -4.09 14.48
N ASP A 403 38.41 -3.77 13.19
CA ASP A 403 39.57 -4.11 12.36
C ASP A 403 40.82 -3.34 12.76
N ALA A 404 40.64 -2.05 13.09
CA ALA A 404 41.72 -1.19 13.59
C ALA A 404 42.32 -1.69 14.91
N VAL A 405 41.47 -2.10 15.85
CA VAL A 405 41.89 -2.67 17.15
C VAL A 405 42.66 -3.97 16.89
N TYR A 406 42.07 -4.91 16.16
CA TYR A 406 42.69 -6.19 15.82
C TYR A 406 44.10 -6.00 15.23
N LEU A 407 44.22 -5.14 14.21
CA LEU A 407 45.47 -4.92 13.49
C LEU A 407 46.57 -4.29 14.37
N LEU A 408 46.22 -3.35 15.28
CA LEU A 408 47.19 -2.73 16.17
C LEU A 408 47.56 -3.64 17.34
N GLU A 409 46.59 -4.35 17.94
CA GLU A 409 46.84 -5.26 19.03
C GLU A 409 47.63 -6.52 18.62
N SER A 410 47.42 -7.00 17.40
CA SER A 410 48.24 -8.08 16.82
C SER A 410 49.72 -7.71 16.70
N LYS A 411 50.06 -6.41 16.75
CA LYS A 411 51.44 -5.91 16.79
C LYS A 411 51.93 -5.63 18.20
N GLY A 412 51.14 -5.97 19.23
CA GLY A 412 51.47 -5.78 20.64
C GLY A 412 51.29 -4.35 21.15
N LEU A 413 50.53 -3.51 20.45
CA LEU A 413 50.14 -2.19 20.89
C LEU A 413 48.84 -2.28 21.72
N LYS A 414 48.60 -1.30 22.59
CA LYS A 414 47.31 -1.12 23.27
C LYS A 414 46.50 -0.07 22.56
N VAL A 415 45.19 -0.26 22.46
CA VAL A 415 44.31 0.67 21.74
C VAL A 415 43.32 1.35 22.68
N ARG A 416 43.16 2.65 22.51
CA ARG A 416 42.12 3.47 23.15
C ARG A 416 41.23 4.09 22.09
N LEU A 417 39.94 3.82 22.17
CA LEU A 417 38.96 4.36 21.24
C LEU A 417 38.32 5.63 21.78
N ASN A 418 38.12 6.63 20.89
CA ASN A 418 37.37 7.83 21.19
C ASN A 418 36.40 8.10 20.03
N GLY A 419 35.07 8.06 20.28
CA GLY A 419 34.00 8.20 19.28
C GLY A 419 33.49 6.86 18.74
N ILE A 420 32.68 6.92 17.70
CA ILE A 420 32.07 5.75 16.99
C ILE A 420 32.18 5.95 15.49
N GLY A 421 32.22 4.87 14.72
CA GLY A 421 32.28 4.92 13.24
C GLY A 421 33.59 4.35 12.68
N LYS A 422 34.25 5.10 11.80
CA LYS A 422 35.55 4.73 11.19
C LYS A 422 36.67 5.61 11.73
N VAL A 423 37.89 5.07 11.77
CA VAL A 423 39.08 5.79 12.24
C VAL A 423 39.38 6.98 11.34
N ARG A 424 39.36 8.17 11.90
CA ARG A 424 39.78 9.44 11.24
C ARG A 424 41.19 9.85 11.58
N ASN A 425 41.62 9.55 12.82
CA ASN A 425 42.97 9.89 13.24
C ASN A 425 43.52 8.80 14.22
N GLN A 426 44.83 8.60 14.19
CA GLN A 426 45.57 7.75 15.13
C GLN A 426 46.76 8.54 15.74
N SER A 427 46.94 8.43 17.07
CA SER A 427 47.90 9.24 17.80
C SER A 427 49.36 8.89 17.48
N ILE A 428 49.64 7.68 17.05
CA ILE A 428 50.95 7.24 16.56
C ILE A 428 50.80 6.98 15.04
N PRO A 429 51.42 7.78 14.17
CA PRO A 429 51.30 7.61 12.73
C PRO A 429 51.79 6.24 12.24
N GLY A 430 51.15 5.72 11.20
CA GLY A 430 51.64 4.51 10.51
C GLY A 430 53.07 4.72 9.98
N GLY A 431 53.88 3.68 10.05
CA GLY A 431 55.29 3.72 9.66
C GLY A 431 56.27 3.98 10.81
N ASN A 432 55.82 4.38 11.99
CA ASN A 432 56.66 4.47 13.17
C ASN A 432 57.06 3.06 13.68
N ARG A 433 58.18 2.93 14.36
CA ARG A 433 58.57 1.66 15.00
C ARG A 433 57.58 1.27 16.09
N VAL A 434 57.23 -0.01 16.14
CA VAL A 434 56.37 -0.57 17.18
C VAL A 434 57.15 -0.64 18.52
N VAL A 435 56.57 -0.05 19.57
CA VAL A 435 57.01 -0.25 20.94
C VAL A 435 55.92 -1.05 21.65
N LYS A 436 56.19 -2.31 21.99
CA LYS A 436 55.22 -3.19 22.61
C LYS A 436 54.66 -2.59 23.90
N GLY A 437 53.34 -2.65 24.07
CA GLY A 437 52.64 -2.08 25.21
C GLY A 437 52.33 -0.59 25.13
N GLN A 438 52.81 0.12 24.09
CA GLN A 438 52.49 1.53 23.85
C GLN A 438 51.00 1.69 23.46
N THR A 439 50.38 2.74 23.96
CA THR A 439 48.96 3.01 23.70
C THR A 439 48.77 3.90 22.48
N VAL A 440 47.97 3.45 21.52
CA VAL A 440 47.51 4.22 20.36
C VAL A 440 46.07 4.66 20.60
N THR A 441 45.83 5.97 20.59
CA THR A 441 44.48 6.52 20.66
C THR A 441 43.93 6.71 19.26
N LEU A 442 42.73 6.17 19.01
CA LEU A 442 42.01 6.32 17.72
C LEU A 442 40.82 7.23 17.93
N ALA A 443 40.72 8.28 17.08
CA ALA A 443 39.55 9.11 16.98
C ALA A 443 38.67 8.57 15.84
N LEU A 444 37.41 8.27 16.17
CA LEU A 444 36.41 7.71 15.27
C LEU A 444 35.31 8.73 14.99
N HIS A 445 34.86 8.76 13.73
CA HIS A 445 33.69 9.52 13.26
C HIS A 445 32.97 8.77 12.14
#